data_1017745f778f7c2f2f9bcb2ce8ea3b79
#
_entry.id   1017745f778f7c2f2f9bcb2ce8ea3b79
#
_cell.length_a   1.000
_cell.length_b   1.000
_cell.length_c   1.000
_cell.angle_alpha   90.00
_cell.angle_beta   90.00
_cell.angle_gamma   90.00
#
_symmetry.space_group_name_H-M   'P 1'
#
loop_
_entity.id
_entity.type
_entity.pdbx_description
1 polymer ?
#
loop_
_entity_poly.entity_id
_entity_poly.type
_entity_poly.pdbx_seq_one_letter_code
_entity_poly.pdbx_strand_id
1 'polypeptide(L)'
;IFTVSPLATGIKFNPDNNDVTFQEGMGTYTYYDYVPTTVSSDHYGACELRQNLLSIADSSRFTATEKSLMQATTLNMWDTLNSDSYTVSDKLYVPGGGYGDLDIKIGTFDKIILPMRTFWNNSQDSAFWLRTADTDHALIAVCGDKVGSRYFESAENVCAVRAASNLNLSSVLFASSATAFYSQTDEAKGTVYDGTAMTLRLDGGNKDIGFAAYDAGEGKIIAKKGKCSGRVVLMVQGNDGGSNWFYCSPELDSAEYVCTSSYIKEALNLSEDIDLSKCHIWLETKEDDMAYAVNAISGKVIDRIDATINAPKGEEKFDTDIKCNTEGIADAAITWTDIQGNAVSSTVDYYPAKYKAHLTFSPAEGYVLAPYTKIFINGREFVDEKVVDKNGIISVTGGFESDKRKITTIKKPVVPADNTFTQYYTDDSILDSNDELGNTAGLSFDGSMEPVTGEIDVTWTLEGDYNDSPSAENTFRWSFDVSKLEDYEIAVGCETTGIAVIKNKAATPVSITGTDTGLEYDESDIDVSQYFTIDSNAGTAVYSLVSKETDGSVTGEGTLDGSILNIKNTGIFKVKVITAANGNYAAGE
;
A
#
# COMPACT_ATOMS: atom_id res chain seq x y z
N ILE A 1 -31.51 -25.27 -17.75
CA ILE A 1 -30.80 -26.17 -18.69
C ILE A 1 -31.51 -27.52 -18.69
N PHE A 2 -31.56 -28.12 -19.86
CA PHE A 2 -32.07 -29.49 -20.05
C PHE A 2 -31.06 -30.29 -20.90
N THR A 3 -30.76 -31.54 -20.49
CA THR A 3 -29.75 -32.32 -21.19
C THR A 3 -30.28 -32.88 -22.52
N VAL A 4 -29.59 -32.60 -23.63
CA VAL A 4 -29.94 -33.09 -24.96
C VAL A 4 -29.66 -34.61 -25.06
N SER A 5 -28.52 -35.04 -24.53
CA SER A 5 -28.19 -36.46 -24.42
C SER A 5 -28.60 -37.02 -23.05
N PRO A 6 -29.00 -38.31 -22.98
CA PRO A 6 -29.29 -38.91 -21.69
C PRO A 6 -28.07 -38.87 -20.75
N LEU A 7 -28.27 -38.54 -19.50
CA LEU A 7 -27.24 -38.64 -18.45
C LEU A 7 -27.02 -40.13 -18.06
N ALA A 8 -28.07 -40.93 -18.16
CA ALA A 8 -28.04 -42.36 -17.92
C ALA A 8 -29.12 -43.05 -18.76
N THR A 9 -28.95 -44.33 -19.02
CA THR A 9 -29.92 -45.19 -19.72
C THR A 9 -30.16 -46.44 -18.88
N GLY A 10 -31.29 -47.10 -19.12
CA GLY A 10 -31.60 -48.34 -18.40
C GLY A 10 -31.94 -48.14 -16.93
N ILE A 11 -32.43 -46.97 -16.56
CA ILE A 11 -32.80 -46.62 -15.18
C ILE A 11 -34.30 -46.87 -14.97
N LYS A 12 -34.65 -47.57 -13.91
CA LYS A 12 -36.02 -47.70 -13.43
C LYS A 12 -36.43 -46.46 -12.67
N PHE A 13 -37.75 -46.17 -12.65
CA PHE A 13 -38.27 -45.16 -11.74
C PHE A 13 -38.19 -45.67 -10.30
N ASN A 14 -38.71 -46.90 -10.09
CA ASN A 14 -38.53 -47.68 -8.88
C ASN A 14 -38.23 -49.16 -9.20
N PRO A 15 -37.65 -49.93 -8.28
CA PRO A 15 -37.27 -51.32 -8.52
C PRO A 15 -38.44 -52.24 -8.94
N ASP A 16 -39.60 -51.97 -8.38
CA ASP A 16 -40.85 -52.68 -8.67
C ASP A 16 -42.02 -51.68 -8.64
N ASN A 17 -43.22 -52.17 -8.92
CA ASN A 17 -44.43 -51.36 -8.97
C ASN A 17 -45.22 -51.39 -7.65
N ASN A 18 -44.60 -51.76 -6.53
CA ASN A 18 -45.21 -51.77 -5.20
C ASN A 18 -45.01 -50.45 -4.50
N ASP A 19 -45.88 -50.17 -3.55
CA ASP A 19 -45.74 -49.04 -2.67
C ASP A 19 -44.41 -49.10 -1.90
N VAL A 20 -43.74 -47.96 -1.81
CA VAL A 20 -42.40 -47.85 -1.21
C VAL A 20 -42.55 -47.56 0.29
N THR A 21 -41.94 -48.41 1.13
CA THR A 21 -41.80 -48.08 2.55
C THR A 21 -40.86 -46.91 2.70
N PHE A 22 -41.33 -45.85 3.33
CA PHE A 22 -40.55 -44.65 3.56
C PHE A 22 -39.37 -44.96 4.49
N GLN A 23 -38.18 -44.65 4.06
CA GLN A 23 -36.94 -44.79 4.84
C GLN A 23 -36.31 -43.41 5.08
N GLU A 24 -35.96 -43.14 6.33
CA GLU A 24 -35.24 -41.93 6.70
C GLU A 24 -33.89 -41.89 5.94
N GLY A 25 -33.62 -40.82 5.21
CA GLY A 25 -32.40 -40.67 4.41
C GLY A 25 -32.55 -40.87 2.90
N MET A 26 -33.75 -41.10 2.38
CA MET A 26 -34.04 -41.13 0.93
C MET A 26 -34.03 -39.71 0.31
N GLY A 27 -32.98 -38.93 0.61
CA GLY A 27 -32.85 -37.53 0.20
C GLY A 27 -33.54 -36.54 1.16
N THR A 28 -33.15 -35.28 1.06
CA THR A 28 -33.78 -34.18 1.85
C THR A 28 -35.07 -33.75 1.15
N TYR A 29 -36.19 -33.91 1.80
CA TYR A 29 -37.47 -33.34 1.37
C TYR A 29 -38.24 -32.83 2.56
N THR A 30 -39.03 -31.78 2.32
CA THR A 30 -39.92 -31.22 3.33
C THR A 30 -41.32 -31.46 2.89
N TYR A 31 -42.10 -31.94 3.83
CA TYR A 31 -43.40 -32.29 3.56
C TYR A 31 -44.44 -32.28 4.58
N TYR A 32 -45.57 -32.64 4.10
CA TYR A 32 -46.75 -33.07 4.78
C TYR A 32 -46.91 -32.52 6.22
N ASP A 33 -48.08 -32.37 6.64
CA ASP A 33 -48.36 -32.17 8.08
C ASP A 33 -47.93 -33.38 8.93
N TYR A 34 -47.73 -34.55 8.28
CA TYR A 34 -47.15 -35.77 8.87
C TYR A 34 -46.33 -36.54 7.84
N VAL A 35 -45.32 -37.27 8.27
CA VAL A 35 -44.51 -38.12 7.39
C VAL A 35 -45.20 -39.47 7.21
N PRO A 36 -45.60 -39.86 5.98
CA PRO A 36 -46.27 -41.12 5.75
C PRO A 36 -45.29 -42.30 5.92
N THR A 37 -45.75 -43.42 6.36
CA THR A 37 -44.96 -44.65 6.49
C THR A 37 -44.77 -45.36 5.15
N THR A 38 -45.69 -45.14 4.21
CA THR A 38 -45.70 -45.78 2.88
C THR A 38 -46.11 -44.73 1.85
N VAL A 39 -45.44 -44.71 0.73
CA VAL A 39 -45.72 -43.85 -0.44
C VAL A 39 -45.87 -44.70 -1.70
N SER A 40 -46.53 -44.18 -2.70
CA SER A 40 -46.78 -44.89 -3.95
C SER A 40 -45.46 -45.16 -4.73
N SER A 41 -45.45 -46.13 -5.62
CA SER A 41 -44.31 -46.48 -6.47
C SER A 41 -43.93 -45.34 -7.43
N ASP A 42 -44.83 -44.41 -7.71
CA ASP A 42 -44.61 -43.24 -8.55
C ASP A 42 -44.18 -42.00 -7.78
N HIS A 43 -43.93 -42.14 -6.45
CA HIS A 43 -43.51 -41.03 -5.61
C HIS A 43 -42.08 -40.58 -5.92
N TYR A 44 -41.92 -39.43 -6.58
CA TYR A 44 -40.61 -38.92 -7.04
C TYR A 44 -39.63 -38.73 -5.87
N GLY A 45 -40.07 -38.24 -4.74
CA GLY A 45 -39.21 -37.97 -3.57
C GLY A 45 -38.51 -39.22 -3.04
N ALA A 46 -39.15 -40.39 -3.14
CA ALA A 46 -38.67 -41.69 -2.62
C ALA A 46 -38.19 -42.65 -3.72
N CYS A 47 -38.17 -42.22 -4.99
CA CYS A 47 -37.87 -43.14 -6.11
C CYS A 47 -36.36 -43.37 -6.31
N GLU A 48 -36.02 -44.51 -6.90
CA GLU A 48 -34.66 -44.87 -7.30
C GLU A 48 -34.10 -43.91 -8.33
N LEU A 49 -34.93 -43.43 -9.25
CA LEU A 49 -34.57 -42.43 -10.26
C LEU A 49 -33.98 -41.16 -9.60
N ARG A 50 -34.64 -40.65 -8.56
CA ARG A 50 -34.15 -39.47 -7.84
C ARG A 50 -32.81 -39.75 -7.12
N GLN A 51 -32.65 -40.90 -6.50
CA GLN A 51 -31.40 -41.32 -5.86
C GLN A 51 -30.24 -41.33 -6.87
N ASN A 52 -30.50 -41.87 -8.06
CA ASN A 52 -29.54 -41.83 -9.15
C ASN A 52 -29.16 -40.42 -9.58
N LEU A 53 -30.14 -39.52 -9.70
CA LEU A 53 -29.88 -38.10 -10.05
C LEU A 53 -29.08 -37.35 -8.97
N LEU A 54 -29.37 -37.58 -7.68
CA LEU A 54 -28.58 -37.01 -6.58
C LEU A 54 -27.13 -37.53 -6.65
N SER A 55 -26.94 -38.82 -6.86
CA SER A 55 -25.60 -39.41 -7.03
C SER A 55 -24.87 -38.85 -8.26
N ILE A 56 -25.55 -38.66 -9.39
CA ILE A 56 -24.99 -38.09 -10.60
C ILE A 56 -24.58 -36.63 -10.34
N ALA A 57 -25.42 -35.82 -9.64
CA ALA A 57 -25.14 -34.42 -9.34
C ALA A 57 -23.86 -34.25 -8.50
N ASP A 58 -23.58 -35.19 -7.59
CA ASP A 58 -22.41 -35.17 -6.74
C ASP A 58 -21.19 -35.91 -7.31
N SER A 59 -21.39 -36.61 -8.42
CA SER A 59 -20.31 -37.40 -9.06
C SER A 59 -19.25 -36.52 -9.73
N SER A 60 -18.15 -37.18 -10.15
CA SER A 60 -17.09 -36.54 -10.96
C SER A 60 -17.50 -36.19 -12.41
N ARG A 61 -18.75 -36.45 -12.80
CA ARG A 61 -19.29 -36.05 -14.10
C ARG A 61 -19.38 -34.52 -14.25
N PHE A 62 -19.46 -33.84 -13.14
CA PHE A 62 -19.47 -32.36 -13.08
C PHE A 62 -18.27 -31.84 -12.31
N THR A 63 -17.62 -30.85 -12.85
CA THR A 63 -16.54 -30.13 -12.16
C THR A 63 -17.08 -29.42 -10.91
N ALA A 64 -16.21 -28.97 -10.03
CA ALA A 64 -16.59 -28.19 -8.85
C ALA A 64 -17.31 -26.89 -9.27
N THR A 65 -16.86 -26.27 -10.34
CA THR A 65 -17.47 -25.04 -10.88
C THR A 65 -18.86 -25.29 -11.43
N GLU A 66 -19.07 -26.34 -12.24
CA GLU A 66 -20.40 -26.71 -12.75
C GLU A 66 -21.37 -27.01 -11.62
N LYS A 67 -20.93 -27.74 -10.58
CA LYS A 67 -21.74 -28.00 -9.38
C LYS A 67 -22.11 -26.71 -8.63
N SER A 68 -21.23 -25.71 -8.62
CA SER A 68 -21.51 -24.41 -8.00
C SER A 68 -22.52 -23.58 -8.78
N LEU A 69 -22.58 -23.77 -10.10
CA LEU A 69 -23.56 -23.11 -10.96
C LEU A 69 -24.96 -23.74 -10.88
N MET A 70 -25.04 -25.04 -10.51
CA MET A 70 -26.32 -25.73 -10.35
C MET A 70 -27.05 -25.18 -9.12
N GLN A 71 -28.19 -24.55 -9.35
CA GLN A 71 -29.04 -24.05 -8.29
C GLN A 71 -29.99 -25.15 -7.79
N ALA A 72 -30.03 -25.39 -6.48
CA ALA A 72 -31.05 -26.24 -5.90
C ALA A 72 -32.44 -25.62 -6.18
N THR A 73 -33.29 -26.45 -6.78
CA THR A 73 -34.62 -26.05 -7.21
C THR A 73 -35.67 -26.76 -6.36
N THR A 74 -36.53 -26.00 -5.73
CA THR A 74 -37.69 -26.54 -5.00
C THR A 74 -38.76 -26.94 -5.99
N LEU A 75 -39.10 -28.21 -5.99
CA LEU A 75 -40.14 -28.83 -6.83
C LEU A 75 -41.33 -29.18 -5.97
N ASN A 76 -42.53 -28.71 -6.34
CA ASN A 76 -43.78 -29.08 -5.70
C ASN A 76 -44.31 -30.37 -6.33
N MET A 77 -44.58 -31.35 -5.51
CA MET A 77 -44.99 -32.68 -5.93
C MET A 77 -46.28 -33.09 -5.25
N TRP A 78 -46.91 -34.08 -5.80
CA TRP A 78 -48.18 -34.65 -5.26
C TRP A 78 -47.95 -36.13 -4.93
N ASP A 79 -48.30 -36.56 -3.75
CA ASP A 79 -48.36 -37.97 -3.35
C ASP A 79 -49.74 -38.51 -3.65
N THR A 80 -49.83 -39.41 -4.59
CA THR A 80 -51.09 -40.00 -5.05
C THR A 80 -51.71 -40.94 -4.03
N LEU A 81 -50.89 -41.69 -3.27
CA LEU A 81 -51.37 -42.62 -2.25
C LEU A 81 -51.95 -41.91 -1.03
N ASN A 82 -51.26 -40.89 -0.57
CA ASN A 82 -51.67 -40.16 0.66
C ASN A 82 -52.50 -38.91 0.36
N SER A 83 -52.75 -38.59 -0.91
CA SER A 83 -53.51 -37.44 -1.36
C SER A 83 -53.04 -36.10 -0.75
N ASP A 84 -51.73 -35.89 -0.68
CA ASP A 84 -51.15 -34.71 -0.08
C ASP A 84 -49.96 -34.21 -0.94
N SER A 85 -49.52 -32.97 -0.69
CA SER A 85 -48.41 -32.35 -1.41
C SER A 85 -47.13 -32.40 -0.59
N TYR A 86 -46.01 -32.47 -1.31
CA TYR A 86 -44.69 -32.41 -0.72
C TYR A 86 -43.72 -31.64 -1.62
N THR A 87 -42.57 -31.26 -1.08
CA THR A 87 -41.51 -30.57 -1.83
C THR A 87 -40.21 -31.33 -1.78
N VAL A 88 -39.46 -31.28 -2.86
CA VAL A 88 -38.05 -31.72 -2.93
C VAL A 88 -37.19 -30.56 -3.41
N SER A 89 -35.92 -30.56 -3.02
CA SER A 89 -34.97 -29.53 -3.43
C SER A 89 -33.76 -30.21 -4.07
N ASP A 90 -33.71 -30.18 -5.38
CA ASP A 90 -32.72 -30.93 -6.18
C ASP A 90 -31.96 -30.01 -7.13
N LYS A 91 -30.66 -30.28 -7.34
CA LYS A 91 -29.84 -29.65 -8.36
C LYS A 91 -30.07 -30.23 -9.76
N LEU A 92 -30.27 -31.53 -9.85
CA LEU A 92 -30.67 -32.23 -11.05
C LEU A 92 -32.01 -32.90 -10.81
N TYR A 93 -32.94 -32.74 -11.72
CA TYR A 93 -34.28 -33.31 -11.64
C TYR A 93 -34.81 -33.64 -13.03
N VAL A 94 -35.74 -34.54 -13.15
CA VAL A 94 -36.44 -34.76 -14.41
C VAL A 94 -37.61 -33.78 -14.55
N PRO A 95 -37.98 -33.36 -15.78
CA PRO A 95 -39.07 -32.41 -16.00
C PRO A 95 -40.43 -32.94 -15.54
N GLY A 96 -41.36 -32.05 -15.26
CA GLY A 96 -42.76 -32.36 -15.02
C GLY A 96 -43.52 -32.66 -16.32
N GLY A 97 -44.51 -33.53 -16.27
CA GLY A 97 -45.26 -33.99 -17.45
C GLY A 97 -46.62 -33.34 -17.67
N GLY A 98 -47.15 -32.61 -16.77
CA GLY A 98 -48.36 -31.84 -17.03
C GLY A 98 -49.67 -32.38 -16.48
N TYR A 99 -49.70 -33.47 -15.75
CA TYR A 99 -50.90 -33.93 -15.00
C TYR A 99 -50.55 -34.05 -13.52
N GLY A 100 -51.30 -33.39 -12.66
CA GLY A 100 -51.08 -33.45 -11.21
C GLY A 100 -49.84 -32.69 -10.68
N ASP A 101 -49.04 -32.13 -11.55
CA ASP A 101 -47.85 -31.36 -11.19
C ASP A 101 -48.23 -29.87 -10.96
N LEU A 102 -47.99 -29.37 -9.77
CA LEU A 102 -48.31 -27.99 -9.39
C LEU A 102 -47.48 -26.97 -10.18
N ASP A 103 -46.36 -27.38 -10.77
CA ASP A 103 -45.51 -26.54 -11.63
C ASP A 103 -45.98 -26.41 -13.09
N ILE A 104 -47.12 -27.00 -13.42
CA ILE A 104 -47.67 -27.05 -14.80
C ILE A 104 -47.97 -25.66 -15.40
N LYS A 105 -48.20 -24.65 -14.57
CA LYS A 105 -48.48 -23.30 -15.07
C LYS A 105 -47.38 -22.75 -15.99
N ILE A 106 -46.23 -23.37 -16.03
CA ILE A 106 -45.09 -22.93 -16.85
C ILE A 106 -44.99 -23.69 -18.19
N GLY A 107 -45.76 -24.76 -18.37
CA GLY A 107 -45.78 -25.52 -19.64
C GLY A 107 -44.39 -26.00 -20.05
N THR A 108 -43.62 -26.60 -19.12
CA THR A 108 -42.23 -27.00 -19.32
C THR A 108 -42.11 -27.99 -20.47
N PHE A 109 -43.07 -28.92 -20.55
CA PHE A 109 -43.08 -29.92 -21.64
C PHE A 109 -43.35 -29.27 -22.99
N ASP A 110 -44.38 -28.46 -23.11
CA ASP A 110 -44.81 -27.87 -24.40
C ASP A 110 -43.87 -26.79 -24.88
N LYS A 111 -43.24 -26.04 -23.96
CA LYS A 111 -42.35 -24.94 -24.31
C LYS A 111 -40.87 -25.33 -24.45
N ILE A 112 -40.43 -26.36 -23.76
CA ILE A 112 -39.02 -26.75 -23.76
C ILE A 112 -38.85 -28.05 -24.54
N ILE A 113 -39.60 -29.10 -24.18
CA ILE A 113 -39.40 -30.45 -24.71
C ILE A 113 -39.91 -30.57 -26.15
N LEU A 114 -41.09 -30.02 -26.46
CA LEU A 114 -41.62 -30.08 -27.85
C LEU A 114 -40.77 -29.35 -28.88
N PRO A 115 -40.24 -28.12 -28.60
CA PRO A 115 -39.34 -27.46 -29.56
C PRO A 115 -38.02 -28.21 -29.76
N MET A 116 -37.54 -28.98 -28.75
CA MET A 116 -36.29 -29.72 -28.82
C MET A 116 -36.41 -31.08 -29.56
N ARG A 117 -37.62 -31.50 -29.92
CA ARG A 117 -37.87 -32.79 -30.62
C ARG A 117 -37.07 -32.97 -31.89
N THR A 118 -36.71 -31.92 -32.60
CA THR A 118 -35.90 -31.96 -33.81
C THR A 118 -34.47 -32.43 -33.60
N PHE A 119 -33.97 -32.33 -32.36
CA PHE A 119 -32.63 -32.76 -31.97
C PHE A 119 -32.57 -34.24 -31.56
N TRP A 120 -33.72 -34.89 -31.43
CA TRP A 120 -33.82 -36.29 -30.97
C TRP A 120 -34.12 -37.20 -32.13
N ASN A 121 -33.12 -37.43 -32.98
CA ASN A 121 -33.25 -38.39 -34.07
C ASN A 121 -33.33 -39.80 -33.53
N ASN A 122 -34.41 -40.49 -33.84
CA ASN A 122 -34.66 -41.94 -33.97
C ASN A 122 -33.71 -42.93 -33.26
N SER A 123 -33.11 -42.65 -32.11
CA SER A 123 -32.35 -43.60 -31.32
C SER A 123 -33.27 -44.29 -30.33
N GLN A 124 -32.98 -45.56 -30.04
CA GLN A 124 -33.75 -46.38 -29.06
C GLN A 124 -33.80 -45.78 -27.64
N ASP A 125 -32.98 -44.76 -27.35
CA ASP A 125 -32.94 -44.07 -26.07
C ASP A 125 -33.84 -42.84 -26.02
N SER A 126 -34.92 -42.84 -26.82
CA SER A 126 -35.78 -41.66 -26.97
C SER A 126 -36.82 -41.50 -25.88
N ALA A 127 -37.19 -42.56 -25.18
CA ALA A 127 -38.06 -42.47 -23.99
C ALA A 127 -37.27 -42.11 -22.76
N PHE A 128 -37.77 -41.15 -21.98
CA PHE A 128 -37.15 -40.71 -20.74
C PHE A 128 -38.17 -40.40 -19.66
N TRP A 129 -37.76 -40.60 -18.39
CA TRP A 129 -38.61 -40.37 -17.24
C TRP A 129 -38.99 -38.91 -17.06
N LEU A 130 -40.25 -38.69 -16.60
CA LEU A 130 -40.74 -37.47 -16.02
C LEU A 130 -41.01 -37.68 -14.54
N ARG A 131 -41.16 -36.58 -13.76
CA ARG A 131 -41.42 -36.66 -12.31
C ARG A 131 -42.92 -36.63 -11.95
N THR A 132 -43.80 -36.54 -12.92
CA THR A 132 -45.25 -36.45 -12.67
C THR A 132 -45.84 -37.81 -12.34
N ALA A 133 -46.56 -37.89 -11.24
CA ALA A 133 -47.31 -39.06 -10.81
C ALA A 133 -48.71 -39.07 -11.41
N ASP A 134 -49.30 -40.28 -11.54
CA ASP A 134 -50.70 -40.50 -11.84
C ASP A 134 -51.32 -41.46 -10.81
N THR A 135 -52.63 -41.49 -10.75
CA THR A 135 -53.39 -42.17 -9.72
C THR A 135 -53.12 -43.67 -9.56
N ASP A 136 -52.58 -44.33 -10.57
CA ASP A 136 -52.31 -45.77 -10.55
C ASP A 136 -50.97 -46.21 -11.18
N HIS A 137 -50.21 -45.31 -11.77
CA HIS A 137 -48.97 -45.63 -12.50
C HIS A 137 -47.96 -44.48 -12.48
N ALA A 138 -46.66 -44.80 -12.45
CA ALA A 138 -45.60 -43.83 -12.65
C ALA A 138 -45.66 -43.26 -14.06
N LEU A 139 -45.48 -41.98 -14.18
CA LEU A 139 -45.59 -41.27 -15.41
C LEU A 139 -44.23 -41.16 -16.10
N ILE A 140 -44.24 -41.42 -17.38
CA ILE A 140 -43.08 -41.20 -18.22
C ILE A 140 -43.40 -40.28 -19.37
N ALA A 141 -42.40 -39.57 -19.81
CA ALA A 141 -42.41 -38.95 -21.12
C ALA A 141 -41.78 -39.91 -22.10
N VAL A 142 -42.35 -39.94 -23.23
CA VAL A 142 -41.80 -40.70 -24.30
C VAL A 142 -41.39 -39.84 -25.45
N CYS A 143 -40.19 -40.09 -25.87
CA CYS A 143 -39.67 -39.60 -27.15
C CYS A 143 -39.31 -40.83 -27.98
N GLY A 144 -40.03 -41.12 -28.99
CA GLY A 144 -39.73 -42.14 -29.94
C GLY A 144 -40.31 -41.73 -31.26
N ASP A 145 -40.73 -42.68 -32.05
CA ASP A 145 -41.49 -42.45 -33.28
C ASP A 145 -42.76 -41.62 -33.09
N LYS A 146 -43.19 -41.42 -31.81
CA LYS A 146 -44.27 -40.54 -31.38
C LYS A 146 -43.76 -39.32 -30.63
N VAL A 147 -42.80 -38.63 -31.19
CA VAL A 147 -42.21 -37.42 -30.62
C VAL A 147 -43.27 -36.47 -30.09
N GLY A 148 -43.18 -36.12 -28.79
CA GLY A 148 -44.13 -35.22 -28.11
C GLY A 148 -45.31 -35.92 -27.46
N SER A 149 -45.36 -37.28 -27.46
CA SER A 149 -46.37 -38.04 -26.72
C SER A 149 -45.90 -38.29 -25.30
N ARG A 150 -46.83 -38.22 -24.37
CA ARG A 150 -46.67 -38.61 -22.97
C ARG A 150 -47.56 -39.81 -22.73
N TYR A 151 -47.08 -40.81 -22.05
CA TYR A 151 -47.90 -41.90 -21.56
C TYR A 151 -47.36 -42.47 -20.24
N PHE A 152 -48.19 -43.24 -19.61
CA PHE A 152 -47.91 -43.88 -18.36
C PHE A 152 -47.15 -45.17 -18.62
N GLU A 153 -46.15 -45.40 -17.83
CA GLU A 153 -45.33 -46.61 -17.89
C GLU A 153 -45.16 -47.16 -16.48
N SER A 154 -45.00 -48.44 -16.35
CA SER A 154 -44.72 -49.07 -15.07
C SER A 154 -43.40 -48.56 -14.50
N ALA A 155 -43.37 -48.26 -13.19
CA ALA A 155 -42.18 -47.78 -12.49
C ALA A 155 -40.99 -48.73 -12.60
N GLU A 156 -41.24 -50.05 -12.80
CA GLU A 156 -40.23 -51.08 -12.98
C GLU A 156 -39.58 -51.17 -14.37
N ASN A 157 -40.17 -50.46 -15.36
CA ASN A 157 -39.59 -50.41 -16.68
C ASN A 157 -38.36 -49.49 -16.73
N VAL A 158 -37.51 -49.71 -17.73
CA VAL A 158 -36.27 -48.95 -17.88
C VAL A 158 -36.40 -47.89 -18.96
N CYS A 159 -36.04 -46.65 -18.63
CA CYS A 159 -35.99 -45.53 -19.57
C CYS A 159 -34.68 -44.75 -19.45
N ALA A 160 -34.48 -43.83 -20.35
CA ALA A 160 -33.38 -42.88 -20.25
C ALA A 160 -33.67 -41.80 -19.19
N VAL A 161 -32.62 -41.18 -18.70
CA VAL A 161 -32.69 -40.06 -17.77
C VAL A 161 -32.17 -38.82 -18.46
N ARG A 162 -33.06 -37.86 -18.71
CA ARG A 162 -32.73 -36.53 -19.22
C ARG A 162 -33.07 -35.54 -18.11
N ALA A 163 -32.03 -34.97 -17.54
CA ALA A 163 -32.21 -34.08 -16.39
C ALA A 163 -32.36 -32.64 -16.81
N ALA A 164 -33.08 -31.92 -15.99
CA ALA A 164 -33.09 -30.44 -15.95
C ALA A 164 -32.28 -29.95 -14.76
N SER A 165 -31.76 -28.76 -14.90
CA SER A 165 -31.10 -27.99 -13.83
C SER A 165 -31.34 -26.51 -14.03
N ASN A 166 -31.54 -25.78 -12.93
CA ASN A 166 -31.49 -24.32 -12.95
C ASN A 166 -30.06 -23.85 -12.71
N LEU A 167 -29.65 -22.83 -13.46
CA LEU A 167 -28.35 -22.21 -13.27
C LEU A 167 -28.45 -20.97 -12.39
N ASN A 168 -27.50 -20.83 -11.51
CA ASN A 168 -27.22 -19.56 -10.86
C ASN A 168 -26.50 -18.65 -11.88
N LEU A 169 -27.22 -17.66 -12.42
CA LEU A 169 -26.70 -16.74 -13.41
C LEU A 169 -25.85 -15.61 -12.82
N SER A 170 -25.74 -15.50 -11.50
CA SER A 170 -24.97 -14.44 -10.85
C SER A 170 -23.46 -14.47 -11.20
N SER A 171 -22.95 -15.65 -11.59
CA SER A 171 -21.55 -15.85 -12.02
C SER A 171 -21.39 -15.87 -13.55
N VAL A 172 -22.49 -15.71 -14.31
CA VAL A 172 -22.45 -15.71 -15.78
C VAL A 172 -22.39 -14.27 -16.27
N LEU A 173 -21.31 -13.94 -16.99
CA LEU A 173 -21.14 -12.60 -17.57
C LEU A 173 -22.02 -12.43 -18.81
N PHE A 174 -21.98 -13.40 -19.72
CA PHE A 174 -22.81 -13.45 -20.94
C PHE A 174 -22.79 -14.84 -21.57
N ALA A 175 -23.64 -15.04 -22.58
CA ALA A 175 -23.60 -16.19 -23.46
C ALA A 175 -23.32 -15.72 -24.90
N SER A 176 -22.47 -16.43 -25.62
CA SER A 176 -22.07 -16.11 -26.98
C SER A 176 -22.09 -17.35 -27.85
N SER A 177 -22.44 -17.19 -29.12
CA SER A 177 -22.34 -18.24 -30.13
C SER A 177 -20.90 -18.54 -30.55
N ALA A 178 -19.93 -17.68 -30.20
CA ALA A 178 -18.54 -17.96 -30.47
C ALA A 178 -18.06 -19.19 -29.70
N THR A 179 -17.33 -20.07 -30.35
CA THR A 179 -16.72 -21.25 -29.71
C THR A 179 -15.69 -20.78 -28.68
N ALA A 180 -15.68 -21.38 -27.49
CA ALA A 180 -14.65 -21.06 -26.51
C ALA A 180 -13.26 -21.40 -27.04
N PHE A 181 -12.29 -20.51 -26.82
CA PHE A 181 -10.96 -20.57 -27.45
C PHE A 181 -10.17 -21.85 -27.15
N TYR A 182 -10.39 -22.46 -26.00
CA TYR A 182 -9.66 -23.68 -25.60
C TYR A 182 -9.95 -24.90 -26.46
N SER A 183 -10.98 -24.85 -27.32
CA SER A 183 -11.21 -25.87 -28.32
C SER A 183 -10.36 -25.65 -29.60
N GLN A 184 -9.57 -24.56 -29.64
CA GLN A 184 -8.77 -24.17 -30.79
C GLN A 184 -7.28 -24.08 -30.39
N THR A 185 -6.40 -24.59 -31.24
CA THR A 185 -4.96 -24.65 -30.98
C THR A 185 -4.21 -23.44 -31.50
N ASP A 186 -4.79 -22.72 -32.47
CA ASP A 186 -4.18 -21.58 -33.15
C ASP A 186 -5.14 -20.39 -33.22
N GLU A 187 -4.66 -19.27 -33.78
CA GLU A 187 -5.49 -18.13 -34.14
C GLU A 187 -6.71 -18.62 -34.92
N ALA A 188 -7.88 -18.47 -34.32
CA ALA A 188 -9.11 -18.95 -34.93
C ALA A 188 -9.53 -18.03 -36.05
N LYS A 189 -9.29 -18.44 -37.26
CA LYS A 189 -9.90 -17.82 -38.44
C LYS A 189 -11.37 -18.21 -38.41
N GLY A 190 -12.22 -17.19 -38.24
CA GLY A 190 -13.64 -17.28 -38.01
C GLY A 190 -14.38 -18.37 -38.71
N THR A 191 -15.22 -19.00 -37.97
CA THR A 191 -16.26 -19.90 -38.45
C THR A 191 -17.57 -19.15 -38.38
N VAL A 192 -18.29 -19.16 -39.50
CA VAL A 192 -19.70 -18.82 -39.50
C VAL A 192 -20.41 -19.87 -38.68
N TYR A 193 -21.07 -19.45 -37.63
CA TYR A 193 -21.77 -20.35 -36.72
C TYR A 193 -23.27 -20.37 -37.06
N ASP A 194 -23.88 -21.54 -37.15
CA ASP A 194 -25.29 -21.70 -37.50
C ASP A 194 -26.27 -21.42 -36.31
N GLY A 195 -25.77 -20.90 -35.22
CA GLY A 195 -26.55 -20.16 -34.22
C GLY A 195 -27.33 -20.95 -33.20
N THR A 196 -27.16 -22.26 -33.07
CA THR A 196 -27.99 -23.06 -32.16
C THR A 196 -27.37 -23.39 -30.83
N ALA A 197 -26.05 -23.39 -30.68
CA ALA A 197 -25.37 -23.59 -29.39
C ALA A 197 -24.72 -22.30 -28.90
N MET A 198 -24.79 -22.08 -27.60
CA MET A 198 -24.21 -20.93 -26.92
C MET A 198 -23.20 -21.41 -25.88
N THR A 199 -22.07 -20.77 -25.83
CA THR A 199 -21.10 -20.95 -24.75
C THR A 199 -21.35 -19.91 -23.66
N LEU A 200 -21.49 -20.37 -22.43
CA LEU A 200 -21.56 -19.47 -21.28
C LEU A 200 -20.15 -18.99 -20.93
N ARG A 201 -20.02 -17.69 -20.70
CA ARG A 201 -18.81 -17.07 -20.16
C ARG A 201 -19.09 -16.61 -18.75
N LEU A 202 -18.27 -17.10 -17.83
CA LEU A 202 -18.33 -16.71 -16.43
C LEU A 202 -17.58 -15.39 -16.24
N ASP A 203 -17.99 -14.61 -15.22
CA ASP A 203 -17.29 -13.37 -14.86
C ASP A 203 -15.86 -13.68 -14.39
N GLY A 204 -14.89 -13.23 -15.17
CA GLY A 204 -13.46 -13.34 -14.90
C GLY A 204 -12.85 -12.15 -14.17
N GLY A 205 -13.66 -11.21 -13.69
CA GLY A 205 -13.17 -9.97 -13.09
C GLY A 205 -12.28 -10.15 -11.86
N ASN A 206 -12.39 -11.30 -11.17
CA ASN A 206 -11.54 -11.67 -10.03
C ASN A 206 -10.37 -12.60 -10.39
N LYS A 207 -10.19 -12.92 -11.68
CA LYS A 207 -9.17 -13.87 -12.17
C LYS A 207 -7.90 -13.18 -12.70
N ASP A 208 -7.86 -11.85 -12.67
CA ASP A 208 -6.75 -11.04 -13.24
C ASP A 208 -6.41 -11.44 -14.68
N ILE A 209 -7.45 -11.64 -15.50
CA ILE A 209 -7.31 -12.08 -16.91
C ILE A 209 -6.56 -11.01 -17.72
N GLY A 210 -6.84 -9.74 -17.47
CA GLY A 210 -6.20 -8.64 -18.16
C GLY A 210 -7.16 -7.51 -18.51
N PHE A 211 -6.71 -6.68 -19.44
CA PHE A 211 -7.39 -5.50 -19.91
C PHE A 211 -7.62 -5.58 -21.43
N ALA A 212 -8.82 -5.21 -21.88
CA ALA A 212 -9.10 -4.93 -23.28
C ALA A 212 -9.92 -3.66 -23.42
N ALA A 213 -9.63 -2.88 -24.45
CA ALA A 213 -10.38 -1.68 -24.79
C ALA A 213 -10.55 -1.55 -26.29
N TYR A 214 -11.70 -1.07 -26.71
CA TYR A 214 -11.92 -0.52 -28.03
C TYR A 214 -11.69 0.99 -28.00
N ASP A 215 -10.61 1.45 -28.64
CA ASP A 215 -10.32 2.87 -28.80
C ASP A 215 -11.18 3.44 -29.94
N ALA A 216 -12.26 4.09 -29.57
CA ALA A 216 -13.17 4.71 -30.52
C ALA A 216 -12.55 5.92 -31.25
N GLY A 217 -11.47 6.51 -30.74
CA GLY A 217 -10.74 7.60 -31.37
C GLY A 217 -9.88 7.13 -32.55
N GLU A 218 -9.23 5.97 -32.40
CA GLU A 218 -8.33 5.40 -33.40
C GLU A 218 -8.90 4.18 -34.13
N GLY A 219 -10.08 3.68 -33.73
CA GLY A 219 -10.74 2.54 -34.37
C GLY A 219 -9.99 1.22 -34.22
N LYS A 220 -9.29 1.01 -33.11
CA LYS A 220 -8.49 -0.18 -32.82
C LYS A 220 -8.88 -0.81 -31.50
N ILE A 221 -8.59 -2.10 -31.36
CA ILE A 221 -8.68 -2.80 -30.08
C ILE A 221 -7.27 -2.89 -29.48
N ILE A 222 -7.18 -2.62 -28.19
CA ILE A 222 -5.95 -2.73 -27.40
C ILE A 222 -6.23 -3.77 -26.32
N ALA A 223 -5.34 -4.76 -26.19
CA ALA A 223 -5.47 -5.82 -25.21
C ALA A 223 -4.14 -6.13 -24.54
N LYS A 224 -4.18 -6.54 -23.28
CA LYS A 224 -3.00 -6.95 -22.52
C LYS A 224 -3.39 -8.03 -21.52
N LYS A 225 -2.60 -9.11 -21.46
CA LYS A 225 -2.75 -10.15 -20.44
C LYS A 225 -2.45 -9.62 -19.05
N GLY A 226 -3.26 -10.00 -18.06
CA GLY A 226 -3.01 -9.78 -16.65
C GLY A 226 -2.04 -10.78 -16.03
N LYS A 227 -2.13 -10.99 -14.72
CA LYS A 227 -1.23 -11.90 -13.98
C LYS A 227 -1.74 -13.34 -13.88
N CYS A 228 -2.92 -13.66 -14.45
CA CYS A 228 -3.42 -15.02 -14.44
C CYS A 228 -2.43 -15.99 -15.08
N SER A 229 -2.32 -17.20 -14.52
CA SER A 229 -1.40 -18.24 -15.02
C SER A 229 -1.91 -18.93 -16.29
N GLY A 230 -3.21 -18.80 -16.59
CA GLY A 230 -3.85 -19.42 -17.75
C GLY A 230 -3.48 -18.72 -19.07
N ARG A 231 -3.74 -19.43 -20.18
CA ARG A 231 -3.73 -18.85 -21.51
C ARG A 231 -4.83 -17.80 -21.61
N VAL A 232 -4.54 -16.64 -22.18
CA VAL A 232 -5.51 -15.56 -22.43
C VAL A 232 -5.53 -15.21 -23.89
N VAL A 233 -6.72 -14.99 -24.44
CA VAL A 233 -6.93 -14.55 -25.82
C VAL A 233 -7.91 -13.38 -25.86
N LEU A 234 -7.78 -12.57 -26.90
CA LEU A 234 -8.78 -11.57 -27.30
C LEU A 234 -9.81 -12.25 -28.21
N MET A 235 -11.08 -12.10 -27.87
CA MET A 235 -12.20 -12.56 -28.67
C MET A 235 -12.98 -11.37 -29.21
N VAL A 236 -13.35 -11.42 -30.49
CA VAL A 236 -14.20 -10.42 -31.15
C VAL A 236 -15.29 -11.16 -31.87
N GLN A 237 -16.53 -10.81 -31.61
CA GLN A 237 -17.69 -11.36 -32.31
C GLN A 237 -18.45 -10.24 -33.03
N GLY A 238 -18.73 -10.44 -34.27
CA GLY A 238 -19.50 -9.54 -35.11
C GLY A 238 -20.48 -10.26 -36.05
N ASN A 239 -21.07 -9.49 -36.95
CA ASN A 239 -22.01 -9.99 -37.96
C ASN A 239 -21.64 -9.40 -39.32
N ASP A 240 -21.63 -10.23 -40.37
CA ASP A 240 -21.39 -9.86 -41.75
C ASP A 240 -22.57 -10.33 -42.61
N GLY A 241 -23.39 -9.40 -43.12
CA GLY A 241 -24.52 -9.71 -43.99
C GLY A 241 -25.56 -10.67 -43.39
N GLY A 242 -25.67 -10.74 -42.04
CA GLY A 242 -26.58 -11.65 -41.32
C GLY A 242 -25.93 -12.92 -40.84
N SER A 243 -24.65 -13.15 -41.15
CA SER A 243 -23.86 -14.26 -40.62
C SER A 243 -22.99 -13.82 -39.44
N ASN A 244 -23.11 -14.51 -38.33
CA ASN A 244 -22.24 -14.26 -37.18
C ASN A 244 -20.82 -14.82 -37.45
N TRP A 245 -19.83 -14.04 -37.12
CA TRP A 245 -18.42 -14.43 -37.17
C TRP A 245 -17.75 -14.14 -35.85
N PHE A 246 -16.66 -14.82 -35.58
CA PHE A 246 -15.78 -14.47 -34.45
C PHE A 246 -14.31 -14.57 -34.83
N TYR A 247 -13.52 -13.76 -34.18
CA TYR A 247 -12.08 -13.75 -34.27
C TYR A 247 -11.51 -14.13 -32.88
N CYS A 248 -10.49 -14.97 -32.86
CA CYS A 248 -9.72 -15.29 -31.67
C CYS A 248 -8.25 -14.96 -31.93
N SER A 249 -7.65 -14.13 -31.11
CA SER A 249 -6.24 -13.77 -31.26
C SER A 249 -5.31 -14.96 -30.94
N PRO A 250 -4.03 -14.88 -31.28
CA PRO A 250 -2.99 -15.67 -30.64
C PRO A 250 -3.02 -15.49 -29.13
N GLU A 251 -2.34 -16.36 -28.39
CA GLU A 251 -2.17 -16.18 -26.95
C GLU A 251 -1.53 -14.84 -26.64
N LEU A 252 -2.17 -14.06 -25.77
CA LEU A 252 -1.63 -12.79 -25.30
C LEU A 252 -0.52 -13.03 -24.26
N ASP A 253 0.45 -12.13 -24.29
CA ASP A 253 1.52 -12.06 -23.30
C ASP A 253 1.41 -10.77 -22.45
N SER A 254 2.45 -10.41 -21.75
CA SER A 254 2.50 -9.18 -20.97
C SER A 254 2.70 -7.92 -21.82
N ALA A 255 2.99 -8.06 -23.11
CA ALA A 255 3.07 -6.95 -24.04
C ALA A 255 1.68 -6.50 -24.48
N GLU A 256 1.60 -5.30 -25.01
CA GLU A 256 0.37 -4.79 -25.57
C GLU A 256 0.09 -5.43 -26.94
N TYR A 257 -1.11 -5.96 -27.10
CA TYR A 257 -1.61 -6.49 -28.37
C TYR A 257 -2.57 -5.48 -29.00
N VAL A 258 -2.31 -5.09 -30.24
CA VAL A 258 -3.15 -4.17 -30.99
C VAL A 258 -3.79 -4.90 -32.16
N CYS A 259 -5.12 -4.77 -32.29
CA CYS A 259 -5.89 -5.38 -33.35
C CYS A 259 -6.77 -4.33 -34.02
N THR A 260 -6.76 -4.29 -35.36
CA THR A 260 -7.55 -3.36 -36.15
C THR A 260 -8.68 -4.08 -36.93
N SER A 261 -9.68 -3.33 -37.34
CA SER A 261 -10.77 -3.87 -38.18
C SER A 261 -10.25 -4.48 -39.49
N SER A 262 -9.26 -3.84 -40.11
CA SER A 262 -8.66 -4.35 -41.36
C SER A 262 -7.91 -5.66 -41.12
N TYR A 263 -7.21 -5.82 -40.01
CA TYR A 263 -6.54 -7.07 -39.67
C TYR A 263 -7.54 -8.21 -39.49
N ILE A 264 -8.63 -7.99 -38.74
CA ILE A 264 -9.68 -9.00 -38.55
C ILE A 264 -10.34 -9.35 -39.87
N LYS A 265 -10.68 -8.35 -40.69
CA LYS A 265 -11.27 -8.54 -42.02
C LYS A 265 -10.42 -9.45 -42.90
N GLU A 266 -9.13 -9.18 -42.97
CA GLU A 266 -8.18 -9.99 -43.74
C GLU A 266 -8.03 -11.40 -43.16
N ALA A 267 -7.86 -11.54 -41.84
CA ALA A 267 -7.72 -12.83 -41.17
C ALA A 267 -8.93 -13.75 -41.38
N LEU A 268 -10.13 -13.19 -41.41
CA LEU A 268 -11.40 -13.89 -41.61
C LEU A 268 -11.88 -13.95 -43.05
N ASN A 269 -11.20 -13.27 -43.96
CA ASN A 269 -11.60 -13.13 -45.38
C ASN A 269 -13.07 -12.62 -45.55
N LEU A 270 -13.45 -11.61 -44.76
CA LEU A 270 -14.79 -11.04 -44.80
C LEU A 270 -14.97 -10.09 -46.01
N SER A 271 -16.18 -10.05 -46.53
CA SER A 271 -16.51 -9.21 -47.70
C SER A 271 -16.70 -7.74 -47.33
N GLU A 272 -17.30 -7.48 -46.19
CA GLU A 272 -17.65 -6.14 -45.73
C GLU A 272 -16.61 -5.56 -44.77
N ASP A 273 -16.61 -4.23 -44.63
CA ASP A 273 -15.79 -3.56 -43.62
C ASP A 273 -16.37 -3.75 -42.21
N ILE A 274 -15.51 -4.01 -41.26
CA ILE A 274 -15.90 -4.27 -39.87
C ILE A 274 -16.04 -2.94 -39.13
N ASP A 275 -17.20 -2.74 -38.53
CA ASP A 275 -17.42 -1.69 -37.54
C ASP A 275 -17.23 -2.28 -36.14
N LEU A 276 -16.03 -2.11 -35.55
CA LEU A 276 -15.68 -2.64 -34.25
C LEU A 276 -16.58 -2.10 -33.11
N SER A 277 -17.20 -0.93 -33.31
CA SER A 277 -18.12 -0.36 -32.30
C SER A 277 -19.41 -1.20 -32.13
N LYS A 278 -19.72 -2.04 -33.10
CA LYS A 278 -20.88 -2.95 -33.09
C LYS A 278 -20.51 -4.39 -32.71
N CYS A 279 -19.24 -4.66 -32.51
CA CYS A 279 -18.76 -5.97 -32.13
C CYS A 279 -18.79 -6.18 -30.62
N HIS A 280 -19.03 -7.42 -30.21
CA HIS A 280 -18.79 -7.83 -28.84
C HIS A 280 -17.32 -8.23 -28.70
N ILE A 281 -16.60 -7.59 -27.77
CA ILE A 281 -15.16 -7.71 -27.59
C ILE A 281 -14.88 -8.08 -26.14
N TRP A 282 -14.08 -9.13 -25.91
CA TRP A 282 -13.72 -9.59 -24.57
C TRP A 282 -12.37 -10.30 -24.53
N LEU A 283 -11.78 -10.39 -23.34
CA LEU A 283 -10.70 -11.33 -23.05
C LEU A 283 -11.29 -12.61 -22.50
N GLU A 284 -10.69 -13.75 -22.84
CA GLU A 284 -11.13 -15.06 -22.38
C GLU A 284 -9.95 -15.91 -21.89
N THR A 285 -10.17 -16.64 -20.79
CA THR A 285 -9.26 -17.68 -20.28
C THR A 285 -10.05 -18.93 -19.91
N LYS A 286 -9.35 -20.07 -19.81
CA LYS A 286 -9.93 -21.34 -19.38
C LYS A 286 -9.38 -21.75 -18.02
N GLU A 287 -10.27 -22.17 -17.15
CA GLU A 287 -9.93 -22.81 -15.88
C GLU A 287 -11.00 -23.89 -15.59
N ASP A 288 -10.59 -25.09 -15.22
CA ASP A 288 -11.49 -26.24 -14.92
C ASP A 288 -12.55 -26.49 -16.00
N ASP A 289 -12.12 -26.44 -17.26
CA ASP A 289 -12.98 -26.57 -18.46
C ASP A 289 -14.06 -25.51 -18.65
N MET A 290 -14.04 -24.45 -17.85
CA MET A 290 -14.95 -23.31 -17.95
C MET A 290 -14.28 -22.11 -18.61
N ALA A 291 -15.03 -21.36 -19.40
CA ALA A 291 -14.59 -20.10 -19.99
C ALA A 291 -14.90 -18.92 -19.03
N TYR A 292 -13.87 -18.19 -18.68
CA TYR A 292 -13.98 -16.95 -17.90
C TYR A 292 -13.65 -15.78 -18.82
N ALA A 293 -14.46 -14.72 -18.74
CA ALA A 293 -14.31 -13.58 -19.61
C ALA A 293 -14.34 -12.24 -18.88
N VAL A 294 -13.71 -11.25 -19.50
CA VAL A 294 -13.80 -9.84 -19.13
C VAL A 294 -14.13 -9.04 -20.37
N ASN A 295 -15.23 -8.28 -20.35
CA ASN A 295 -15.63 -7.44 -21.48
C ASN A 295 -14.60 -6.32 -21.72
N ALA A 296 -14.37 -5.99 -22.98
CA ALA A 296 -13.61 -4.80 -23.34
C ALA A 296 -14.40 -3.53 -22.99
N ILE A 297 -13.67 -2.49 -22.63
CA ILE A 297 -14.21 -1.15 -22.38
C ILE A 297 -14.14 -0.37 -23.70
N SER A 298 -15.13 0.47 -23.98
CA SER A 298 -15.17 1.28 -25.21
C SER A 298 -15.08 2.77 -24.90
N GLY A 299 -14.18 3.49 -25.57
CA GLY A 299 -14.04 4.94 -25.39
C GLY A 299 -12.76 5.48 -26.05
N LYS A 300 -12.57 6.81 -25.98
CA LYS A 300 -11.32 7.49 -26.37
C LYS A 300 -10.24 7.20 -25.34
N VAL A 301 -9.12 6.64 -25.77
CA VAL A 301 -8.02 6.32 -24.84
C VAL A 301 -7.32 7.59 -24.37
N ILE A 302 -7.06 7.66 -23.07
CA ILE A 302 -6.26 8.72 -22.44
C ILE A 302 -4.82 8.20 -22.34
N ASP A 303 -3.91 8.81 -23.10
CA ASP A 303 -2.50 8.40 -23.12
C ASP A 303 -1.72 8.90 -21.91
N ARG A 304 -2.14 10.03 -21.33
CA ARG A 304 -1.41 10.71 -20.27
C ARG A 304 -2.36 11.35 -19.26
N ILE A 305 -2.04 11.19 -17.99
CA ILE A 305 -2.65 11.90 -16.86
C ILE A 305 -1.60 12.82 -16.24
N ASP A 306 -1.93 14.09 -16.07
CA ASP A 306 -1.15 15.05 -15.31
C ASP A 306 -1.97 15.47 -14.08
N ALA A 307 -1.42 15.20 -12.89
CA ALA A 307 -2.04 15.58 -11.64
C ALA A 307 -1.03 16.19 -10.67
N THR A 308 -1.53 16.96 -9.72
CA THR A 308 -0.74 17.54 -8.64
C THR A 308 -1.35 17.21 -7.30
N ILE A 309 -0.49 16.91 -6.34
CA ILE A 309 -0.82 16.68 -4.94
C ILE A 309 0.16 17.47 -4.07
N ASN A 310 -0.23 17.81 -2.86
CA ASN A 310 0.71 18.33 -1.89
C ASN A 310 1.51 17.18 -1.26
N ALA A 311 2.82 17.34 -1.18
CA ALA A 311 3.67 16.40 -0.46
C ALA A 311 3.36 16.47 1.05
N PRO A 312 3.56 15.36 1.79
CA PRO A 312 3.39 15.36 3.24
C PRO A 312 4.27 16.41 3.92
N LYS A 313 3.68 17.23 4.79
CA LYS A 313 4.38 18.25 5.58
C LYS A 313 4.20 17.98 7.06
N GLY A 314 5.31 18.06 7.79
CA GLY A 314 5.33 17.80 9.23
C GLY A 314 4.28 18.63 9.97
N GLU A 315 3.58 18.01 10.91
CA GLU A 315 2.47 18.54 11.70
C GLU A 315 1.20 18.94 10.94
N GLU A 316 1.21 18.90 9.61
CA GLU A 316 -0.01 19.09 8.81
C GLU A 316 -0.78 17.76 8.67
N LYS A 317 -2.05 17.85 8.31
CA LYS A 317 -2.83 16.67 7.94
C LYS A 317 -2.42 16.21 6.55
N PHE A 318 -2.53 14.90 6.31
CA PHE A 318 -2.36 14.38 4.96
C PHE A 318 -3.36 15.04 4.01
N ASP A 319 -2.83 15.55 2.90
CA ASP A 319 -3.68 16.11 1.85
C ASP A 319 -4.46 14.97 1.17
N THR A 320 -5.76 15.14 1.07
CA THR A 320 -6.66 14.22 0.36
C THR A 320 -7.12 14.78 -0.98
N ASP A 321 -6.68 15.99 -1.33
CA ASP A 321 -7.06 16.64 -2.57
C ASP A 321 -6.05 16.33 -3.67
N ILE A 322 -6.56 15.87 -4.79
CA ILE A 322 -5.80 15.68 -6.01
C ILE A 322 -6.33 16.62 -7.10
N LYS A 323 -5.45 17.41 -7.68
CA LYS A 323 -5.81 18.30 -8.79
C LYS A 323 -5.43 17.61 -10.09
N CYS A 324 -6.42 17.11 -10.81
CA CYS A 324 -6.26 16.51 -12.12
C CYS A 324 -7.03 17.34 -13.16
N ASN A 325 -6.31 17.90 -14.14
CA ASN A 325 -6.90 18.71 -15.20
C ASN A 325 -6.91 17.97 -16.57
N THR A 326 -6.63 16.66 -16.56
CA THR A 326 -6.62 15.85 -17.77
C THR A 326 -8.04 15.66 -18.28
N GLU A 327 -8.28 16.00 -19.55
CA GLU A 327 -9.55 15.76 -20.21
C GLU A 327 -9.92 14.27 -20.16
N GLY A 328 -11.16 13.97 -19.83
CA GLY A 328 -11.66 12.60 -19.77
C GLY A 328 -11.47 11.90 -18.43
N ILE A 329 -10.93 12.55 -17.41
CA ILE A 329 -10.93 12.05 -16.03
C ILE A 329 -12.17 12.58 -15.31
N ALA A 330 -13.02 11.67 -14.82
CA ALA A 330 -14.23 12.02 -14.07
C ALA A 330 -13.94 12.22 -12.58
N ASP A 331 -13.07 11.39 -12.01
CA ASP A 331 -12.75 11.42 -10.59
C ASP A 331 -11.30 11.01 -10.35
N ALA A 332 -10.70 11.60 -9.34
CA ALA A 332 -9.37 11.27 -8.87
C ALA A 332 -9.35 11.29 -7.34
N ALA A 333 -8.83 10.24 -6.73
CA ALA A 333 -8.76 10.10 -5.28
C ALA A 333 -7.36 9.73 -4.82
N ILE A 334 -7.02 10.13 -3.60
CA ILE A 334 -5.76 9.83 -2.95
C ILE A 334 -6.00 9.30 -1.55
N THR A 335 -5.25 8.27 -1.18
CA THR A 335 -5.13 7.78 0.19
C THR A 335 -3.67 7.57 0.55
N TRP A 336 -3.35 7.58 1.84
CA TRP A 336 -1.99 7.50 2.33
C TRP A 336 -1.80 6.30 3.24
N THR A 337 -0.63 5.66 3.16
CA THR A 337 -0.17 4.64 4.10
C THR A 337 1.27 4.94 4.53
N ASP A 338 1.68 4.35 5.65
CA ASP A 338 3.10 4.23 5.97
C ASP A 338 3.80 3.25 5.01
N ILE A 339 5.11 3.10 5.15
CA ILE A 339 5.88 2.16 4.31
C ILE A 339 5.57 0.69 4.58
N GLN A 340 4.93 0.37 5.70
CA GLN A 340 4.46 -0.97 6.06
C GLN A 340 3.06 -1.27 5.47
N GLY A 341 2.37 -0.26 4.93
CA GLY A 341 1.05 -0.39 4.34
C GLY A 341 -0.10 -0.13 5.31
N ASN A 342 0.16 0.36 6.53
CA ASN A 342 -0.88 0.75 7.46
C ASN A 342 -1.47 2.11 7.07
N ALA A 343 -2.79 2.24 7.14
CA ALA A 343 -3.45 3.52 6.86
C ALA A 343 -2.99 4.59 7.88
N VAL A 344 -2.60 5.76 7.38
CA VAL A 344 -2.28 6.92 8.21
C VAL A 344 -3.50 7.81 8.33
N SER A 345 -3.84 8.22 9.55
CA SER A 345 -5.10 8.91 9.85
C SER A 345 -4.94 10.24 10.58
N SER A 346 -3.70 10.63 10.92
CA SER A 346 -3.43 11.81 11.75
C SER A 346 -2.51 12.80 11.05
N THR A 347 -1.71 13.49 11.80
CA THR A 347 -0.70 14.43 11.34
C THR A 347 0.52 13.70 10.78
N VAL A 348 1.17 14.33 9.82
CA VAL A 348 2.42 13.88 9.21
C VAL A 348 3.57 14.09 10.21
N ASP A 349 4.42 13.08 10.36
CA ASP A 349 5.69 13.23 11.07
C ASP A 349 6.72 13.90 10.15
N TYR A 350 7.67 14.64 10.74
CA TYR A 350 8.79 15.19 9.98
C TYR A 350 9.71 14.11 9.44
N TYR A 351 10.51 14.46 8.43
CA TYR A 351 11.59 13.61 7.95
C TYR A 351 12.43 13.04 9.13
N PRO A 352 12.84 11.77 9.10
CA PRO A 352 12.87 10.88 7.94
C PRO A 352 11.60 10.04 7.69
N ALA A 353 10.44 10.53 8.09
CA ALA A 353 9.21 9.81 7.84
C ALA A 353 8.93 9.64 6.34
N LYS A 354 8.50 8.43 5.97
CA LYS A 354 8.21 8.05 4.58
C LYS A 354 6.81 7.49 4.47
N TYR A 355 6.14 7.85 3.40
CA TYR A 355 4.75 7.49 3.17
C TYR A 355 4.55 7.01 1.74
N LYS A 356 3.48 6.26 1.52
CA LYS A 356 3.02 5.87 0.19
C LYS A 356 1.70 6.55 -0.13
N ALA A 357 1.65 7.25 -1.24
CA ALA A 357 0.42 7.77 -1.82
C ALA A 357 -0.20 6.71 -2.74
N HIS A 358 -1.45 6.34 -2.52
CA HIS A 358 -2.24 5.49 -3.38
C HIS A 358 -3.24 6.37 -4.11
N LEU A 359 -3.07 6.48 -5.42
CA LEU A 359 -3.90 7.34 -6.26
C LEU A 359 -4.77 6.48 -7.16
N THR A 360 -6.01 6.86 -7.32
CA THR A 360 -6.96 6.23 -8.24
C THR A 360 -7.52 7.28 -9.20
N PHE A 361 -7.67 6.90 -10.47
CA PHE A 361 -8.22 7.75 -11.52
C PHE A 361 -9.33 7.00 -12.23
N SER A 362 -10.51 7.61 -12.32
CA SER A 362 -11.66 7.05 -13.00
C SER A 362 -11.92 7.82 -14.30
N PRO A 363 -12.10 7.14 -15.43
CA PRO A 363 -12.39 7.81 -16.68
C PRO A 363 -13.82 8.34 -16.70
N ALA A 364 -14.04 9.44 -17.41
CA ALA A 364 -15.37 9.94 -17.73
C ALA A 364 -16.05 9.05 -18.77
N GLU A 365 -17.37 9.19 -18.91
CA GLU A 365 -18.13 8.50 -19.95
C GLU A 365 -17.55 8.79 -21.34
N GLY A 366 -17.34 7.74 -22.12
CA GLY A 366 -16.74 7.82 -23.46
C GLY A 366 -15.21 7.88 -23.47
N TYR A 367 -14.55 7.78 -22.32
CA TYR A 367 -13.09 7.70 -22.21
C TYR A 367 -12.63 6.39 -21.57
N VAL A 368 -11.39 6.00 -21.86
CA VAL A 368 -10.77 4.77 -21.34
C VAL A 368 -9.35 5.05 -20.90
N LEU A 369 -8.98 4.48 -19.77
CA LEU A 369 -7.60 4.43 -19.26
C LEU A 369 -7.00 3.07 -19.62
N ALA A 370 -5.87 3.07 -20.30
CA ALA A 370 -5.17 1.87 -20.73
C ALA A 370 -3.97 1.54 -19.81
N PRO A 371 -3.48 0.30 -19.81
CA PRO A 371 -2.28 -0.07 -19.04
C PRO A 371 -1.05 0.77 -19.36
N TYR A 372 -0.95 1.33 -20.57
CA TYR A 372 0.16 2.19 -20.98
C TYR A 372 -0.07 3.67 -20.68
N THR A 373 -1.27 4.09 -20.27
CA THR A 373 -1.53 5.49 -19.85
C THR A 373 -0.45 5.96 -18.90
N LYS A 374 0.29 7.01 -19.25
CA LYS A 374 1.34 7.57 -18.41
C LYS A 374 0.74 8.46 -17.34
N ILE A 375 1.22 8.37 -16.13
CA ILE A 375 0.72 9.15 -15.00
C ILE A 375 1.86 10.00 -14.45
N PHE A 376 1.67 11.31 -14.47
CA PHE A 376 2.62 12.28 -13.93
C PHE A 376 2.01 12.97 -12.71
N ILE A 377 2.70 12.85 -11.58
CA ILE A 377 2.34 13.53 -10.34
C ILE A 377 3.44 14.52 -10.00
N ASN A 378 3.07 15.78 -9.86
CA ASN A 378 4.01 16.88 -9.64
C ASN A 378 5.13 16.91 -10.70
N GLY A 379 4.81 16.53 -11.96
CA GLY A 379 5.75 16.47 -13.08
C GLY A 379 6.67 15.24 -13.13
N ARG A 380 6.60 14.33 -12.14
CA ARG A 380 7.33 13.07 -12.11
C ARG A 380 6.44 11.92 -12.58
N GLU A 381 6.95 11.05 -13.46
CA GLU A 381 6.22 9.86 -13.90
C GLU A 381 6.14 8.84 -12.76
N PHE A 382 4.91 8.38 -12.50
CA PHE A 382 4.59 7.31 -11.54
C PHE A 382 4.42 6.01 -12.30
N VAL A 383 5.29 5.04 -12.03
CA VAL A 383 5.32 3.74 -12.73
C VAL A 383 5.10 2.56 -11.80
N ASP A 384 5.26 2.76 -10.49
CA ASP A 384 5.22 1.67 -9.51
C ASP A 384 3.79 1.24 -9.23
N GLU A 385 3.59 -0.08 -9.13
CA GLU A 385 2.31 -0.72 -8.75
C GLU A 385 1.09 -0.22 -9.56
N LYS A 386 1.29 0.13 -10.84
CA LYS A 386 0.20 0.56 -11.71
C LYS A 386 -0.68 -0.62 -12.12
N VAL A 387 -1.96 -0.54 -11.83
CA VAL A 387 -2.98 -1.53 -12.15
C VAL A 387 -4.17 -0.86 -12.83
N VAL A 388 -4.72 -1.48 -13.87
CA VAL A 388 -6.01 -1.11 -14.47
C VAL A 388 -7.00 -2.21 -14.15
N ASP A 389 -8.09 -1.88 -13.51
CA ASP A 389 -9.13 -2.84 -13.16
C ASP A 389 -10.10 -3.09 -14.35
N LYS A 390 -11.05 -4.01 -14.15
CA LYS A 390 -12.07 -4.36 -15.15
C LYS A 390 -13.02 -3.21 -15.50
N ASN A 391 -13.08 -2.15 -14.71
CA ASN A 391 -13.90 -0.96 -14.97
C ASN A 391 -13.09 0.16 -15.61
N GLY A 392 -11.81 -0.09 -15.92
CA GLY A 392 -10.90 0.90 -16.48
C GLY A 392 -10.40 1.93 -15.49
N ILE A 393 -10.49 1.66 -14.18
CA ILE A 393 -9.93 2.52 -13.15
C ILE A 393 -8.44 2.22 -13.02
N ILE A 394 -7.59 3.25 -13.13
CA ILE A 394 -6.16 3.12 -12.87
C ILE A 394 -5.86 3.42 -11.42
N SER A 395 -5.09 2.53 -10.79
CA SER A 395 -4.48 2.74 -9.49
C SER A 395 -2.96 2.77 -9.61
N VAL A 396 -2.31 3.70 -8.94
CA VAL A 396 -0.84 3.78 -8.84
C VAL A 396 -0.43 4.08 -7.41
N THR A 397 0.77 3.63 -7.05
CA THR A 397 1.37 3.89 -5.74
C THR A 397 2.71 4.59 -5.93
N GLY A 398 3.00 5.58 -5.11
CA GLY A 398 4.27 6.30 -5.13
C GLY A 398 4.76 6.67 -3.74
N GLY A 399 6.09 6.60 -3.56
CA GLY A 399 6.73 6.96 -2.30
C GLY A 399 6.95 8.46 -2.16
N PHE A 400 6.72 8.99 -0.98
CA PHE A 400 6.99 10.36 -0.58
C PHE A 400 7.74 10.39 0.74
N GLU A 401 8.66 11.32 0.87
CA GLU A 401 9.28 11.68 2.13
C GLU A 401 8.62 12.96 2.65
N SER A 402 8.45 13.06 3.96
CA SER A 402 8.00 14.31 4.57
C SER A 402 9.09 15.36 4.51
N ASP A 403 8.72 16.62 4.67
CA ASP A 403 9.67 17.70 4.77
C ASP A 403 10.49 17.60 6.07
N LYS A 404 11.67 18.21 6.05
CA LYS A 404 12.55 18.29 7.22
C LYS A 404 12.02 19.36 8.17
N ARG A 405 12.09 19.04 9.47
CA ARG A 405 11.81 20.05 10.50
C ARG A 405 12.84 21.16 10.42
N LYS A 406 12.40 22.41 10.54
CA LYS A 406 13.26 23.55 10.37
C LYS A 406 13.86 24.03 11.68
N ILE A 407 15.18 24.18 11.70
CA ILE A 407 15.88 24.87 12.79
C ILE A 407 15.78 26.38 12.52
N THR A 408 15.06 27.08 13.37
CA THR A 408 14.79 28.52 13.21
C THR A 408 15.83 29.39 13.90
N THR A 409 16.51 28.86 14.92
CA THR A 409 17.56 29.58 15.66
C THR A 409 18.59 28.61 16.19
N ILE A 410 19.87 28.97 16.06
CA ILE A 410 21.00 28.33 16.75
C ILE A 410 21.54 29.32 17.76
N LYS A 411 21.37 29.02 19.06
CA LYS A 411 21.85 29.83 20.14
C LYS A 411 23.32 29.48 20.42
N LYS A 412 24.18 30.51 20.44
CA LYS A 412 25.62 30.36 20.71
C LYS A 412 25.86 29.61 22.02
N PRO A 413 26.95 28.85 22.13
CA PRO A 413 27.38 28.28 23.39
C PRO A 413 27.58 29.35 24.47
N VAL A 414 27.40 28.95 25.70
CA VAL A 414 27.64 29.86 26.84
C VAL A 414 29.12 30.16 26.93
N VAL A 415 29.47 31.40 27.17
CA VAL A 415 30.83 31.85 27.44
C VAL A 415 30.87 32.51 28.82
N PRO A 416 32.06 32.70 29.45
CA PRO A 416 32.21 33.35 30.75
C PRO A 416 31.58 34.75 30.76
N ALA A 417 31.09 35.18 31.94
CA ALA A 417 30.52 36.49 32.12
C ALA A 417 31.54 37.58 31.71
N ASP A 418 31.06 38.66 31.07
CA ASP A 418 31.87 39.76 30.54
C ASP A 418 33.03 39.30 29.61
N ASN A 419 32.90 38.06 29.03
CA ASN A 419 33.95 37.44 28.23
C ASN A 419 35.28 37.39 28.95
N THR A 420 35.30 37.05 30.24
CA THR A 420 36.52 36.97 31.04
C THR A 420 36.53 35.66 31.82
N PHE A 421 37.59 34.86 31.73
CA PHE A 421 37.73 33.64 32.50
C PHE A 421 37.71 33.92 34.02
N THR A 422 37.04 33.07 34.73
CA THR A 422 36.98 33.17 36.22
C THR A 422 38.24 32.56 36.86
N GLN A 423 38.91 31.65 36.14
CA GLN A 423 40.18 31.05 36.52
C GLN A 423 41.32 31.57 35.62
N TYR A 424 42.53 31.38 36.06
CA TYR A 424 43.72 31.70 35.30
C TYR A 424 44.25 30.42 34.63
N TYR A 425 44.36 30.43 33.31
CA TYR A 425 44.90 29.34 32.51
C TYR A 425 46.26 29.75 31.96
N THR A 426 47.24 28.82 32.06
CA THR A 426 48.61 29.03 31.57
C THR A 426 48.87 28.51 30.17
N ASP A 427 47.91 27.79 29.63
CA ASP A 427 47.96 27.19 28.32
C ASP A 427 46.51 26.98 27.81
N ASP A 428 46.33 26.34 26.65
CA ASP A 428 45.05 26.07 26.06
C ASP A 428 44.28 24.89 26.69
N SER A 429 44.68 24.42 27.88
CA SER A 429 44.03 23.34 28.64
C SER A 429 42.53 23.62 28.92
N ILE A 430 42.10 24.86 28.81
CA ILE A 430 40.68 25.25 28.83
C ILE A 430 39.86 24.54 27.75
N LEU A 431 40.46 24.15 26.62
CA LEU A 431 39.79 23.43 25.58
C LEU A 431 39.51 21.98 25.93
N ASP A 432 40.31 21.41 26.83
CA ASP A 432 40.17 20.02 27.26
C ASP A 432 39.16 19.86 28.42
N SER A 433 39.07 20.89 29.27
CA SER A 433 38.20 20.83 30.47
C SER A 433 36.77 21.31 30.20
N ASN A 434 36.58 22.20 29.24
CA ASN A 434 35.27 22.88 28.95
C ASN A 434 34.59 23.51 30.16
N ASP A 435 35.32 23.75 31.24
CA ASP A 435 34.75 24.15 32.53
C ASP A 435 34.12 25.56 32.46
N GLU A 436 34.60 26.43 31.59
CA GLU A 436 34.09 27.78 31.44
C GLU A 436 33.51 28.06 30.04
N LEU A 437 33.80 27.21 29.04
CA LEU A 437 33.24 27.27 27.71
C LEU A 437 32.09 26.29 27.60
N GLY A 438 30.91 26.76 27.25
CA GLY A 438 29.73 25.89 27.06
C GLY A 438 29.98 24.83 26.02
N ASN A 439 29.65 23.60 26.31
CA ASN A 439 29.87 22.43 25.49
C ASN A 439 28.72 22.14 24.51
N THR A 440 27.64 22.94 24.55
CA THR A 440 26.48 22.80 23.67
C THR A 440 26.03 24.13 23.08
N ALA A 441 25.50 24.09 21.85
CA ALA A 441 24.73 25.16 21.26
C ALA A 441 23.24 24.82 21.33
N GLY A 442 22.41 25.78 21.67
CA GLY A 442 20.96 25.58 21.76
C GLY A 442 20.32 25.63 20.38
N LEU A 443 19.41 24.69 20.11
CA LEU A 443 18.62 24.61 18.86
C LEU A 443 17.17 24.97 19.18
N SER A 444 16.56 25.82 18.35
CA SER A 444 15.11 26.05 18.35
C SER A 444 14.54 25.59 17.02
N PHE A 445 13.45 24.83 17.08
CA PHE A 445 12.79 24.25 15.93
C PHE A 445 11.46 24.95 15.66
N ASP A 446 11.01 24.89 14.40
CA ASP A 446 9.63 25.23 14.05
C ASP A 446 8.68 24.10 14.48
N GLY A 447 7.38 24.43 14.51
CA GLY A 447 6.32 23.47 14.83
C GLY A 447 6.05 23.30 16.33
N SER A 448 5.07 22.43 16.62
CA SER A 448 4.57 22.18 17.98
C SER A 448 4.99 20.83 18.52
N MET A 449 5.63 19.97 17.72
CA MET A 449 6.14 18.65 18.19
C MET A 449 7.32 18.83 19.14
N GLU A 450 7.29 18.13 20.25
CA GLU A 450 8.40 18.11 21.20
C GLU A 450 9.60 17.25 20.71
N PRO A 451 10.84 17.68 21.00
CA PRO A 451 11.18 18.96 21.64
C PRO A 451 11.15 20.13 20.64
N VAL A 452 10.55 21.26 21.05
CA VAL A 452 10.61 22.53 20.30
C VAL A 452 11.98 23.20 20.43
N THR A 453 12.81 22.74 21.38
CA THR A 453 14.20 23.12 21.61
C THR A 453 15.04 21.88 21.76
N GLY A 454 16.31 21.96 21.39
CA GLY A 454 17.31 20.90 21.53
C GLY A 454 18.69 21.49 21.79
N GLU A 455 19.68 20.64 21.90
CA GLU A 455 21.07 21.03 22.04
C GLU A 455 21.93 20.18 21.11
N ILE A 456 23.05 20.75 20.67
CA ILE A 456 24.07 20.06 19.89
C ILE A 456 25.45 20.33 20.51
N ASP A 457 26.24 19.26 20.65
CA ASP A 457 27.60 19.38 21.16
C ASP A 457 28.46 20.22 20.25
N VAL A 458 29.24 21.13 20.82
CA VAL A 458 30.18 21.97 20.12
C VAL A 458 31.61 21.61 20.44
N THR A 459 32.48 21.88 19.49
CA THR A 459 33.93 21.80 19.67
C THR A 459 34.48 23.22 19.61
N TRP A 460 35.36 23.53 20.55
CA TRP A 460 36.10 24.77 20.57
C TRP A 460 37.51 24.56 20.01
N THR A 461 37.98 25.52 19.26
CA THR A 461 39.35 25.60 18.75
C THR A 461 39.91 26.99 18.99
N LEU A 462 41.17 27.07 19.38
CA LEU A 462 41.88 28.34 19.54
C LEU A 462 42.33 28.85 18.16
N GLU A 463 42.14 30.14 17.89
CA GLU A 463 42.67 30.81 16.69
C GLU A 463 44.01 31.48 17.02
N GLY A 464 45.11 30.83 16.63
CA GLY A 464 46.45 31.24 16.92
C GLY A 464 47.06 30.58 18.18
N ASP A 465 48.16 31.15 18.67
CA ASP A 465 48.78 30.68 19.90
C ASP A 465 48.05 31.28 21.14
N TYR A 466 47.94 30.47 22.20
CA TYR A 466 47.39 30.93 23.45
C TYR A 466 48.27 31.98 24.09
N ASN A 467 47.71 33.13 24.42
CA ASN A 467 48.40 34.16 25.18
C ASN A 467 48.00 34.06 26.65
N ASP A 468 48.87 33.56 27.52
CA ASP A 468 48.67 33.32 28.92
C ASP A 468 48.81 34.57 29.81
N SER A 469 49.12 35.75 29.24
CA SER A 469 49.26 36.98 29.98
C SER A 469 47.95 37.40 30.68
N PRO A 470 48.01 37.95 31.87
CA PRO A 470 46.82 38.50 32.51
C PRO A 470 46.08 39.53 31.63
N SER A 471 44.76 39.40 31.59
CA SER A 471 43.90 40.25 30.75
C SER A 471 44.15 40.17 29.25
N ALA A 472 44.98 39.25 28.77
CA ALA A 472 45.16 38.99 27.36
C ALA A 472 43.87 38.47 26.74
N GLU A 473 43.60 38.85 25.49
CA GLU A 473 42.48 38.36 24.71
C GLU A 473 42.93 37.16 23.91
N ASN A 474 42.14 36.08 24.01
CA ASN A 474 42.28 34.87 23.21
C ASN A 474 41.04 34.70 22.37
N THR A 475 41.19 34.30 21.13
CA THR A 475 40.08 34.07 20.19
C THR A 475 39.79 32.59 20.08
N PHE A 476 38.60 32.18 20.45
CA PHE A 476 38.12 30.85 20.34
C PHE A 476 37.04 30.75 19.28
N ARG A 477 37.12 29.69 18.44
CA ARG A 477 36.09 29.35 17.47
C ARG A 477 35.33 28.15 17.96
N TRP A 478 33.99 28.24 18.00
CA TRP A 478 33.14 27.10 18.21
C TRP A 478 32.56 26.60 16.88
N SER A 479 32.39 25.32 16.77
CA SER A 479 31.70 24.64 15.66
C SER A 479 31.12 23.33 16.13
N PHE A 480 30.20 22.76 15.37
CA PHE A 480 29.66 21.44 15.61
C PHE A 480 29.63 20.61 14.32
N ASP A 481 29.43 19.30 14.47
CA ASP A 481 29.30 18.40 13.34
C ASP A 481 27.93 18.58 12.67
N VAL A 482 27.93 19.26 11.51
CA VAL A 482 26.72 19.56 10.74
C VAL A 482 26.01 18.29 10.25
N SER A 483 26.72 17.15 10.14
CA SER A 483 26.11 15.89 9.73
C SER A 483 25.07 15.38 10.74
N LYS A 484 25.16 15.78 11.99
CA LYS A 484 24.15 15.48 13.02
C LYS A 484 22.82 16.21 12.79
N LEU A 485 22.78 17.17 11.85
CA LEU A 485 21.60 17.95 11.47
C LEU A 485 21.10 17.61 10.07
N GLU A 486 21.54 16.50 9.47
CA GLU A 486 21.14 16.09 8.10
C GLU A 486 19.61 15.90 7.98
N ASP A 487 18.94 15.54 9.07
CA ASP A 487 17.50 15.34 9.10
C ASP A 487 16.69 16.65 9.28
N TYR A 488 17.37 17.77 9.37
CA TYR A 488 16.77 19.08 9.60
C TYR A 488 17.10 20.06 8.45
N GLU A 489 16.22 21.03 8.25
CA GLU A 489 16.48 22.20 7.41
C GLU A 489 16.95 23.37 8.30
N ILE A 490 18.16 23.89 8.05
CA ILE A 490 18.68 25.04 8.80
C ILE A 490 18.19 26.31 8.12
N ALA A 491 17.49 27.18 8.88
CA ALA A 491 17.01 28.44 8.35
C ALA A 491 18.16 29.36 7.93
N VAL A 492 17.92 30.15 6.90
CA VAL A 492 18.88 31.16 6.44
C VAL A 492 19.17 32.15 7.57
N GLY A 493 20.45 32.38 7.86
CA GLY A 493 20.90 33.25 8.94
C GLY A 493 21.21 32.58 10.27
N CYS A 494 20.98 31.27 10.40
CA CYS A 494 21.49 30.49 11.53
C CYS A 494 23.01 30.25 11.37
N GLU A 495 23.77 30.69 12.35
CA GLU A 495 25.23 30.49 12.37
C GLU A 495 25.55 29.08 12.90
N THR A 496 26.27 28.28 12.12
CA THR A 496 26.73 26.91 12.51
C THR A 496 28.12 26.91 13.11
N THR A 497 28.77 28.06 13.15
CA THR A 497 30.08 28.31 13.74
C THR A 497 30.13 29.77 14.16
N GLY A 498 31.00 30.12 15.06
CA GLY A 498 31.21 31.49 15.46
C GLY A 498 32.50 31.65 16.28
N ILE A 499 32.84 32.86 16.59
CA ILE A 499 34.01 33.19 17.42
C ILE A 499 33.58 33.86 18.73
N ALA A 500 34.39 33.64 19.76
CA ALA A 500 34.33 34.35 21.02
C ALA A 500 35.75 34.84 21.38
N VAL A 501 35.84 36.13 21.66
CA VAL A 501 37.08 36.73 22.20
C VAL A 501 36.95 36.77 23.70
N ILE A 502 37.81 36.03 24.40
CA ILE A 502 37.72 35.85 25.83
C ILE A 502 39.03 36.33 26.47
N LYS A 503 38.91 37.15 27.50
CA LYS A 503 40.04 37.68 28.25
C LYS A 503 40.46 36.70 29.34
N ASN A 504 41.75 36.56 29.51
CA ASN A 504 42.26 35.94 30.70
C ASN A 504 41.88 36.76 31.95
N LYS A 505 41.76 36.10 33.06
CA LYS A 505 41.55 36.78 34.35
C LYS A 505 42.61 37.86 34.54
N ALA A 506 42.18 39.01 35.02
CA ALA A 506 43.09 40.06 35.37
C ALA A 506 44.04 39.59 36.49
N ALA A 507 45.26 40.08 36.44
CA ALA A 507 46.21 39.75 37.50
C ALA A 507 45.69 40.14 38.90
N THR A 508 45.79 39.21 39.83
CA THR A 508 45.38 39.47 41.20
C THR A 508 46.42 40.39 41.86
N PRO A 509 46.00 41.54 42.43
CA PRO A 509 46.93 42.36 43.17
C PRO A 509 47.58 41.61 44.31
N VAL A 510 48.88 41.79 44.48
CA VAL A 510 49.60 41.28 45.66
C VAL A 510 49.68 42.33 46.75
N SER A 511 49.66 41.87 47.99
CA SER A 511 49.78 42.76 49.15
C SER A 511 51.24 42.81 49.61
N ILE A 512 51.75 44.02 49.75
CA ILE A 512 53.03 44.30 50.34
C ILE A 512 52.82 45.30 51.49
N THR A 513 53.21 44.94 52.66
CA THR A 513 53.12 45.85 53.81
C THR A 513 54.50 45.92 54.52
N GLY A 514 54.95 47.12 54.71
CA GLY A 514 56.15 47.42 55.46
C GLY A 514 55.83 47.83 56.87
N THR A 515 56.73 47.61 57.75
CA THR A 515 56.62 48.03 59.15
C THR A 515 57.62 49.12 59.43
N ASP A 516 57.14 50.26 59.95
CA ASP A 516 58.01 51.33 60.43
C ASP A 516 58.60 50.87 61.77
N THR A 517 59.90 50.96 61.90
CA THR A 517 60.61 50.51 63.12
C THR A 517 61.78 51.47 63.45
N GLY A 518 62.03 51.65 64.73
CA GLY A 518 63.24 52.28 65.22
C GLY A 518 64.25 51.23 65.63
N LEU A 519 65.40 51.29 65.00
CA LEU A 519 66.47 50.35 65.25
C LEU A 519 67.67 51.03 65.96
N GLU A 520 68.28 50.39 66.93
CA GLU A 520 69.60 50.81 67.49
C GLU A 520 70.67 50.29 66.55
N TYR A 521 71.53 51.21 66.06
CA TYR A 521 72.62 50.83 65.19
C TYR A 521 73.78 50.26 66.00
N ASP A 522 74.12 49.03 65.73
CA ASP A 522 75.18 48.27 66.42
C ASP A 522 76.35 47.94 65.46
N GLU A 523 76.48 48.66 64.38
CA GLU A 523 77.49 48.47 63.30
C GLU A 523 77.32 47.18 62.49
N SER A 524 76.19 46.47 62.57
CA SER A 524 75.87 45.32 61.78
C SER A 524 75.01 45.69 60.61
N ASP A 525 75.11 44.88 59.54
CA ASP A 525 74.28 44.99 58.33
C ASP A 525 72.84 44.63 58.66
N ILE A 526 71.88 45.39 58.20
CA ILE A 526 70.45 45.20 58.40
C ILE A 526 69.78 44.54 57.19
N ASP A 527 69.26 43.34 57.36
CA ASP A 527 68.42 42.76 56.37
C ASP A 527 67.00 43.39 56.44
N VAL A 528 66.69 44.26 55.44
CA VAL A 528 65.43 44.98 55.37
C VAL A 528 64.28 44.09 55.03
N SER A 529 64.52 42.88 54.47
CA SER A 529 63.43 41.99 54.03
C SER A 529 62.51 41.55 55.15
N GLN A 530 63.09 41.45 56.39
CA GLN A 530 62.37 41.04 57.64
C GLN A 530 61.30 42.04 58.06
N TYR A 531 61.33 43.26 57.55
CA TYR A 531 60.37 44.35 57.88
C TYR A 531 59.25 44.50 56.88
N PHE A 532 59.23 43.59 55.91
CA PHE A 532 58.13 43.55 54.88
C PHE A 532 57.42 42.22 54.99
N THR A 533 56.11 42.31 54.97
CA THR A 533 55.26 41.17 54.74
C THR A 533 54.82 41.23 53.30
N ILE A 534 55.32 40.28 52.50
CA ILE A 534 55.07 40.17 51.09
C ILE A 534 54.15 38.96 50.90
N ASP A 535 53.09 39.13 50.08
CA ASP A 535 52.21 37.99 49.71
C ASP A 535 53.05 36.84 49.14
N SER A 536 52.80 35.63 49.65
CA SER A 536 53.53 34.41 49.24
C SER A 536 53.44 34.10 47.74
N ASN A 537 52.46 34.66 47.07
CA ASN A 537 52.27 34.52 45.63
C ASN A 537 52.94 35.63 44.82
N ALA A 538 53.53 36.61 45.45
CA ALA A 538 54.26 37.66 44.75
C ALA A 538 55.49 37.12 44.06
N GLY A 539 55.88 37.70 42.95
CA GLY A 539 57.13 37.42 42.30
C GLY A 539 58.36 37.88 43.11
N THR A 540 59.52 37.74 42.51
CA THR A 540 60.78 38.10 43.20
C THR A 540 60.73 39.55 43.64
N ALA A 541 61.01 39.76 44.94
CA ALA A 541 61.05 41.10 45.54
C ALA A 541 62.41 41.78 45.20
N VAL A 542 62.33 43.03 44.82
CA VAL A 542 63.47 43.91 44.61
C VAL A 542 63.36 45.10 45.56
N TYR A 543 64.40 45.29 46.32
CA TYR A 543 64.49 46.34 47.35
C TYR A 543 65.31 47.52 46.76
N SER A 544 64.91 48.72 47.05
CA SER A 544 65.61 49.95 46.67
C SER A 544 65.56 51.01 47.75
N LEU A 545 66.64 51.70 47.97
CA LEU A 545 66.67 52.87 48.82
C LEU A 545 66.15 54.09 48.14
N VAL A 546 65.21 54.77 48.76
CA VAL A 546 64.80 56.08 48.31
C VAL A 546 65.90 57.08 48.69
N SER A 547 66.37 57.87 47.73
CA SER A 547 67.42 58.84 47.92
C SER A 547 67.04 59.94 48.95
N LYS A 548 68.03 60.50 49.59
CA LYS A 548 67.85 61.59 50.53
C LYS A 548 66.98 62.69 50.01
N GLU A 549 65.90 62.98 50.71
CA GLU A 549 64.93 64.02 50.35
C GLU A 549 65.16 65.33 51.13
N THR A 550 64.94 66.45 50.52
CA THR A 550 65.10 67.78 51.13
C THR A 550 63.98 68.11 52.13
N ASP A 551 62.89 67.38 52.13
CA ASP A 551 61.73 67.52 53.06
C ASP A 551 61.99 66.91 54.46
N GLY A 552 63.12 66.25 54.59
CA GLY A 552 63.49 65.58 55.87
C GLY A 552 62.83 64.17 56.01
N SER A 553 62.17 63.65 55.03
CA SER A 553 61.56 62.37 55.10
C SER A 553 62.58 61.24 54.95
N VAL A 554 63.75 61.50 54.39
CA VAL A 554 64.91 60.61 54.34
C VAL A 554 66.16 61.36 54.76
N THR A 555 66.78 61.00 55.88
CA THR A 555 67.96 61.62 56.46
C THR A 555 69.14 60.71 56.60
N GLY A 556 68.98 59.46 56.62
CA GLY A 556 70.05 58.44 56.66
C GLY A 556 70.81 58.35 55.36
N GLU A 557 72.07 57.94 55.38
CA GLU A 557 72.91 57.64 54.22
C GLU A 557 73.41 56.21 54.34
N GLY A 558 73.29 55.48 53.29
CA GLY A 558 73.69 54.07 53.18
C GLY A 558 73.63 53.54 51.79
N THR A 559 73.93 52.28 51.59
CA THR A 559 73.80 51.54 50.35
C THR A 559 72.98 50.27 50.59
N LEU A 560 72.20 49.86 49.65
CA LEU A 560 71.43 48.63 49.66
C LEU A 560 72.02 47.65 48.69
N ASP A 561 72.39 46.47 49.10
CA ASP A 561 72.82 45.36 48.25
C ASP A 561 71.83 44.19 48.43
N GLY A 562 71.03 43.94 47.46
CA GLY A 562 69.86 43.04 47.60
C GLY A 562 68.94 43.57 48.69
N SER A 563 68.71 42.83 49.73
CA SER A 563 67.97 43.24 50.93
C SER A 563 68.82 43.73 52.11
N ILE A 564 70.12 43.80 51.95
CA ILE A 564 71.06 44.19 53.02
C ILE A 564 71.34 45.68 52.98
N LEU A 565 70.98 46.39 54.02
CA LEU A 565 71.22 47.81 54.20
C LEU A 565 72.53 48.04 54.95
N ASN A 566 73.54 48.61 54.29
CA ASN A 566 74.77 49.04 54.81
C ASN A 566 74.67 50.53 55.21
N ILE A 567 74.70 50.89 56.47
CA ILE A 567 74.50 52.25 56.97
C ILE A 567 75.83 53.00 57.01
N LYS A 568 75.88 54.16 56.41
CA LYS A 568 77.02 55.10 56.55
C LYS A 568 76.83 56.15 57.64
N ASN A 569 75.57 56.64 57.69
CA ASN A 569 75.18 57.61 58.71
C ASN A 569 73.78 57.25 59.22
N THR A 570 73.58 57.35 60.55
CA THR A 570 72.28 57.10 61.17
C THR A 570 71.28 58.14 60.75
N GLY A 571 70.03 57.80 60.65
CA GLY A 571 68.94 58.67 60.19
C GLY A 571 67.71 57.84 59.76
N ILE A 572 66.81 58.51 59.12
CA ILE A 572 65.58 57.90 58.57
C ILE A 572 65.94 57.33 57.20
N PHE A 573 65.67 56.05 56.98
CA PHE A 573 65.77 55.37 55.70
C PHE A 573 64.39 55.03 55.18
N LYS A 574 64.12 55.20 53.88
CA LYS A 574 62.94 54.77 53.26
C LYS A 574 63.27 53.71 52.18
N VAL A 575 62.78 52.51 52.42
CA VAL A 575 62.95 51.40 51.47
C VAL A 575 61.68 51.17 50.71
N LYS A 576 61.81 51.09 49.41
CA LYS A 576 60.75 50.72 48.50
C LYS A 576 60.98 49.26 48.09
N VAL A 577 59.92 48.49 48.10
CA VAL A 577 59.89 47.11 47.63
C VAL A 577 58.97 47.03 46.42
N ILE A 578 59.47 46.37 45.37
CA ILE A 578 58.69 46.08 44.19
C ILE A 578 58.79 44.58 43.96
N THR A 579 57.71 43.95 43.72
CA THR A 579 57.72 42.53 43.26
C THR A 579 57.38 42.47 41.76
N ALA A 580 58.03 41.53 41.07
CA ALA A 580 57.65 41.21 39.71
C ALA A 580 56.27 40.59 39.67
N ALA A 581 55.59 40.61 38.53
CA ALA A 581 54.42 39.81 38.28
C ALA A 581 54.76 38.30 38.35
N ASN A 582 53.87 37.46 38.90
CA ASN A 582 54.07 36.02 39.04
C ASN A 582 52.78 35.28 38.68
N GLY A 583 52.79 34.68 37.52
CA GLY A 583 51.60 34.05 37.00
C GLY A 583 50.42 35.01 36.92
N ASN A 584 49.32 34.71 37.55
CA ASN A 584 48.12 35.55 37.58
C ASN A 584 48.12 36.60 38.72
N TYR A 585 49.27 36.86 39.33
CA TYR A 585 49.45 37.90 40.31
C TYR A 585 50.16 39.12 39.71
N ALA A 586 49.62 40.28 39.96
CA ALA A 586 50.21 41.52 39.48
C ALA A 586 51.51 41.85 40.17
N ALA A 587 52.37 42.65 39.50
CA ALA A 587 53.46 43.27 40.18
C ALA A 587 52.95 44.11 41.34
N GLY A 588 53.61 44.05 42.48
CA GLY A 588 53.27 44.81 43.70
C GLY A 588 54.31 45.87 44.04
N GLU A 589 53.86 46.90 44.75
CA GLU A 589 54.70 47.96 45.24
C GLU A 589 54.33 48.33 46.67
#